data_4e752134a087f0ac20c6fcff11dd98f1
#
_entry.id   4e752134a087f0ac20c6fcff11dd98f1
#
_cell.length_a   1.000
_cell.length_b   1.000
_cell.length_c   1.000
_cell.angle_alpha   90.00
_cell.angle_beta   90.00
_cell.angle_gamma   90.00
#
_symmetry.space_group_name_H-M   'P 1'
#
loop_
_entity.id
_entity.type
_entity.pdbx_description
1 polymer ?
#
loop_
_entity_poly.entity_id
_entity_poly.type
_entity_poly.pdbx_seq_one_letter_code
_entity_poly.pdbx_strand_id
1 'polypeptide(L)'
;MSSNVPPTFTELLSRCTRSAIHLEMRDSYAVDYEHGPFAEWRAGARLDPDDRASWWRPWLDLIQETVGRGVVVRRARIVSEPVSEYTKFLYDGTFTNVAAGEQVRWLPRRRASDIALPGNDFWLFDKQTIHWNHFTGDGASAGGEVSNEPASAKLCAEAFEEAWSRAVPHDEYEIH
;
A
#
# COMPACT_ATOMS: atom_id res chain seq x y z
N MET A 1 -20.52 29.00 2.73
CA MET A 1 -20.92 27.66 2.24
C MET A 1 -19.64 26.83 2.15
N SER A 2 -19.41 25.93 3.12
CA SER A 2 -18.24 25.03 3.05
C SER A 2 -18.41 24.10 1.87
N SER A 3 -17.49 24.12 0.93
CA SER A 3 -17.47 23.18 -0.20
C SER A 3 -17.30 21.77 0.37
N ASN A 4 -18.33 20.95 0.20
CA ASN A 4 -18.38 19.56 0.72
C ASN A 4 -17.61 18.61 -0.23
N VAL A 5 -16.42 19.05 -0.68
CA VAL A 5 -15.52 18.22 -1.49
C VAL A 5 -14.71 17.35 -0.51
N PRO A 6 -14.75 16.01 -0.65
CA PRO A 6 -13.96 15.15 0.21
C PRO A 6 -12.46 15.45 0.05
N PRO A 7 -11.67 15.31 1.11
CA PRO A 7 -10.24 15.56 1.06
C PRO A 7 -9.55 14.60 0.08
N THR A 8 -8.56 15.12 -0.63
CA THR A 8 -7.69 14.31 -1.49
C THR A 8 -6.80 13.39 -0.65
N PHE A 9 -6.26 12.34 -1.26
CA PHE A 9 -5.32 11.44 -0.58
C PHE A 9 -4.11 12.20 0.00
N THR A 10 -3.54 13.13 -0.77
CA THR A 10 -2.40 13.96 -0.33
C THR A 10 -2.78 14.80 0.89
N GLU A 11 -3.98 15.38 0.93
CA GLU A 11 -4.46 16.13 2.10
C GLU A 11 -4.65 15.23 3.32
N LEU A 12 -5.17 14.00 3.14
CA LEU A 12 -5.31 13.04 4.24
C LEU A 12 -3.95 12.70 4.84
N LEU A 13 -2.97 12.39 3.98
CA LEU A 13 -1.62 12.05 4.43
C LEU A 13 -0.92 13.24 5.08
N SER A 14 -1.08 14.47 4.54
CA SER A 14 -0.48 15.68 5.12
C SER A 14 -1.05 16.06 6.49
N ARG A 15 -2.32 15.73 6.75
CA ARG A 15 -3.00 15.98 8.04
C ARG A 15 -2.76 14.89 9.07
N CYS A 16 -2.32 13.72 8.65
CA CYS A 16 -2.05 12.58 9.51
C CYS A 16 -0.92 12.91 10.50
N THR A 17 -1.11 12.55 11.77
CA THR A 17 -0.20 12.94 12.86
C THR A 17 0.45 11.76 13.58
N ARG A 18 -0.09 10.55 13.46
CA ARG A 18 0.39 9.37 14.19
C ARG A 18 0.69 8.18 13.29
N SER A 19 -0.25 7.78 12.45
CA SER A 19 -0.10 6.57 11.65
C SER A 19 -0.87 6.63 10.34
N ALA A 20 -0.27 6.11 9.28
CA ALA A 20 -0.91 5.82 8.01
C ALA A 20 -0.64 4.36 7.66
N ILE A 21 -1.69 3.54 7.61
CA ILE A 21 -1.56 2.12 7.30
C ILE A 21 -2.31 1.77 6.01
N HIS A 22 -1.72 0.91 5.20
CA HIS A 22 -2.25 0.47 3.92
C HIS A 22 -2.31 -1.04 3.84
N LEU A 23 -3.49 -1.59 3.55
CA LEU A 23 -3.68 -3.01 3.29
C LEU A 23 -3.99 -3.24 1.82
N GLU A 24 -3.15 -4.02 1.16
CA GLU A 24 -3.33 -4.49 -0.21
C GLU A 24 -3.67 -5.98 -0.20
N MET A 25 -4.78 -6.38 -0.85
CA MET A 25 -5.30 -7.75 -0.77
C MET A 25 -5.39 -8.44 -2.13
N ARG A 26 -5.00 -7.77 -3.23
CA ARG A 26 -5.08 -8.30 -4.59
C ARG A 26 -3.72 -8.79 -5.07
N ASP A 27 -3.72 -9.86 -5.86
CA ASP A 27 -2.51 -10.41 -6.48
C ASP A 27 -2.11 -9.70 -7.79
N SER A 28 -2.98 -8.80 -8.29
CA SER A 28 -2.73 -8.02 -9.49
C SER A 28 -3.53 -6.72 -9.47
N TYR A 29 -2.89 -5.67 -9.96
CA TYR A 29 -3.49 -4.36 -10.21
C TYR A 29 -3.21 -3.95 -11.65
N ALA A 30 -4.19 -3.35 -12.31
CA ALA A 30 -4.07 -2.79 -13.66
C ALA A 30 -4.20 -1.27 -13.59
N VAL A 31 -3.27 -0.62 -12.88
CA VAL A 31 -3.24 0.83 -12.69
C VAL A 31 -2.33 1.49 -13.74
N ASP A 32 -2.83 2.56 -14.35
CA ASP A 32 -2.22 3.17 -15.53
C ASP A 32 -0.75 3.58 -15.33
N TYR A 33 -0.41 4.12 -14.16
CA TYR A 33 0.95 4.56 -13.86
C TYR A 33 1.97 3.42 -13.69
N GLU A 34 1.52 2.18 -13.59
CA GLU A 34 2.39 0.99 -13.50
C GLU A 34 2.53 0.25 -14.82
N HIS A 35 1.70 0.51 -15.83
CA HIS A 35 1.72 -0.22 -17.09
C HIS A 35 3.08 -0.12 -17.81
N GLY A 36 3.64 1.08 -17.93
CA GLY A 36 4.96 1.31 -18.52
C GLY A 36 6.08 0.63 -17.72
N PRO A 37 6.24 0.96 -16.44
CA PRO A 37 7.27 0.35 -15.58
C PRO A 37 7.18 -1.18 -15.50
N PHE A 38 5.98 -1.74 -15.45
CA PHE A 38 5.80 -3.20 -15.45
C PHE A 38 6.23 -3.83 -16.78
N ALA A 39 5.87 -3.20 -17.91
CA ALA A 39 6.31 -3.68 -19.24
C ALA A 39 7.83 -3.61 -19.39
N GLU A 40 8.48 -2.54 -18.91
CA GLU A 40 9.93 -2.41 -18.90
C GLU A 40 10.60 -3.48 -18.02
N TRP A 41 10.04 -3.72 -16.84
CA TRP A 41 10.51 -4.77 -15.93
C TRP A 41 10.39 -6.15 -16.58
N ARG A 42 9.29 -6.46 -17.27
CA ARG A 42 9.11 -7.71 -18.04
C ARG A 42 10.11 -7.84 -19.16
N ALA A 43 10.51 -6.73 -19.76
CA ALA A 43 11.58 -6.69 -20.78
C ALA A 43 13.00 -6.82 -20.20
N GLY A 44 13.13 -6.95 -18.87
CA GLY A 44 14.41 -7.17 -18.19
C GLY A 44 14.97 -5.92 -17.50
N ALA A 45 14.32 -4.77 -17.56
CA ALA A 45 14.76 -3.58 -16.82
C ALA A 45 14.71 -3.82 -15.31
N ARG A 46 15.70 -3.29 -14.59
CA ARG A 46 15.76 -3.30 -13.12
C ARG A 46 16.19 -1.93 -12.62
N LEU A 47 15.61 -1.53 -11.50
CA LEU A 47 16.05 -0.33 -10.80
C LEU A 47 17.42 -0.59 -10.16
N ASP A 48 18.30 0.38 -10.28
CA ASP A 48 19.60 0.35 -9.58
C ASP A 48 19.44 1.03 -8.22
N PRO A 49 19.54 0.30 -7.10
CA PRO A 49 19.41 0.89 -5.77
C PRO A 49 20.40 2.03 -5.49
N ASP A 50 21.58 1.99 -6.13
CA ASP A 50 22.64 2.99 -5.94
C ASP A 50 22.39 4.26 -6.77
N ASP A 51 21.56 4.21 -7.81
CA ASP A 51 21.15 5.37 -8.62
C ASP A 51 19.78 5.92 -8.18
N ARG A 52 19.76 6.54 -6.99
CA ARG A 52 18.53 7.10 -6.42
C ARG A 52 17.78 8.04 -7.37
N ALA A 53 18.48 8.82 -8.17
CA ALA A 53 17.88 9.78 -9.09
C ALA A 53 17.05 9.11 -10.18
N SER A 54 17.37 7.86 -10.56
CA SER A 54 16.66 7.11 -11.60
C SER A 54 15.29 6.60 -11.17
N TRP A 55 15.06 6.42 -9.88
CA TRP A 55 13.81 5.83 -9.35
C TRP A 55 13.07 6.70 -8.32
N TRP A 56 13.68 7.79 -7.81
CA TRP A 56 13.00 8.67 -6.88
C TRP A 56 11.87 9.45 -7.59
N ARG A 57 10.69 9.47 -6.98
CA ARG A 57 9.48 10.07 -7.57
C ARG A 57 8.67 10.81 -6.50
N PRO A 58 7.75 11.73 -6.88
CA PRO A 58 6.98 12.57 -5.94
C PRO A 58 6.23 11.82 -4.85
N TRP A 59 5.79 10.61 -5.12
CA TRP A 59 5.19 9.74 -4.10
C TRP A 59 6.15 9.46 -2.94
N LEU A 60 7.41 9.23 -3.23
CA LEU A 60 8.44 8.93 -2.23
C LEU A 60 8.80 10.18 -1.41
N ASP A 61 8.75 11.38 -2.02
CA ASP A 61 8.89 12.65 -1.29
C ASP A 61 7.76 12.78 -0.25
N LEU A 62 6.51 12.52 -0.65
CA LEU A 62 5.34 12.61 0.21
C LEU A 62 5.44 11.64 1.40
N ILE A 63 5.88 10.41 1.17
CA ILE A 63 6.12 9.42 2.23
C ILE A 63 7.26 9.88 3.14
N GLN A 64 8.39 10.31 2.59
CA GLN A 64 9.55 10.76 3.36
C GLN A 64 9.21 11.97 4.25
N GLU A 65 8.47 12.95 3.74
CA GLU A 65 7.98 14.10 4.51
C GLU A 65 7.04 13.66 5.64
N THR A 66 6.14 12.71 5.35
CA THR A 66 5.20 12.18 6.33
C THR A 66 5.92 11.47 7.47
N VAL A 67 6.87 10.59 7.15
CA VAL A 67 7.72 9.92 8.14
C VAL A 67 8.58 10.93 8.91
N GLY A 68 9.11 11.94 8.23
CA GLY A 68 9.89 13.02 8.84
C GLY A 68 9.11 13.84 9.89
N ARG A 69 7.79 13.88 9.80
CA ARG A 69 6.91 14.47 10.84
C ARG A 69 6.66 13.53 12.04
N GLY A 70 7.22 12.33 12.05
CA GLY A 70 7.02 11.32 13.10
C GLY A 70 5.82 10.40 12.89
N VAL A 71 5.19 10.42 11.71
CA VAL A 71 4.09 9.51 11.35
C VAL A 71 4.68 8.14 10.98
N VAL A 72 4.11 7.08 11.56
CA VAL A 72 4.48 5.70 11.20
C VAL A 72 3.67 5.28 9.97
N VAL A 73 4.36 5.04 8.85
CA VAL A 73 3.75 4.57 7.59
C VAL A 73 4.03 3.08 7.41
N ARG A 74 2.99 2.26 7.32
CA ARG A 74 3.08 0.80 7.19
C ARG A 74 2.21 0.28 6.04
N ARG A 75 2.74 -0.69 5.32
CA ARG A 75 2.04 -1.40 4.25
C ARG A 75 2.11 -2.90 4.47
N ALA A 76 0.96 -3.57 4.44
CA ALA A 76 0.87 -5.02 4.40
C ALA A 76 0.30 -5.47 3.05
N ARG A 77 0.96 -6.41 2.41
CA ARG A 77 0.52 -7.04 1.16
C ARG A 77 0.17 -8.49 1.40
N ILE A 78 -1.09 -8.85 1.18
CA ILE A 78 -1.55 -10.24 1.22
C ILE A 78 -1.41 -10.81 -0.19
N VAL A 79 -0.56 -11.80 -0.35
CA VAL A 79 -0.19 -12.37 -1.65
C VAL A 79 -0.41 -13.88 -1.72
N SER A 80 -0.91 -14.35 -2.85
CA SER A 80 -1.00 -15.78 -3.13
C SER A 80 0.36 -16.33 -3.54
N GLU A 81 0.68 -17.53 -3.10
CA GLU A 81 1.92 -18.24 -3.46
C GLU A 81 1.60 -19.53 -4.23
N PRO A 82 2.36 -19.84 -5.29
CA PRO A 82 3.46 -19.07 -5.88
C PRO A 82 3.01 -17.70 -6.34
N VAL A 83 3.87 -16.68 -6.15
CA VAL A 83 3.51 -15.29 -6.47
C VAL A 83 3.38 -15.05 -7.97
N SER A 84 2.49 -14.13 -8.35
CA SER A 84 2.34 -13.70 -9.74
C SER A 84 3.57 -12.94 -10.24
N GLU A 85 3.71 -12.84 -11.57
CA GLU A 85 4.74 -12.01 -12.21
C GLU A 85 4.61 -10.53 -11.77
N TYR A 86 3.40 -10.04 -11.64
CA TYR A 86 3.14 -8.69 -11.14
C TYR A 86 3.61 -8.52 -9.69
N THR A 87 3.38 -9.50 -8.82
CA THR A 87 3.89 -9.45 -7.44
C THR A 87 5.41 -9.45 -7.38
N LYS A 88 6.10 -10.16 -8.30
CA LYS A 88 7.56 -10.09 -8.42
C LYS A 88 8.05 -8.69 -8.80
N PHE A 89 7.35 -8.04 -9.72
CA PHE A 89 7.61 -6.64 -10.08
C PHE A 89 7.46 -5.72 -8.87
N LEU A 90 6.37 -5.84 -8.10
CA LEU A 90 6.18 -5.06 -6.88
C LEU A 90 7.27 -5.33 -5.84
N TYR A 91 7.67 -6.58 -5.69
CA TYR A 91 8.73 -6.96 -4.76
C TYR A 91 10.05 -6.30 -5.11
N ASP A 92 10.46 -6.39 -6.39
CA ASP A 92 11.69 -5.78 -6.88
C ASP A 92 11.72 -4.25 -6.69
N GLY A 93 10.56 -3.58 -6.76
CA GLY A 93 10.43 -2.13 -6.58
C GLY A 93 10.25 -1.67 -5.12
N THR A 94 9.94 -2.58 -4.20
CA THR A 94 9.55 -2.22 -2.82
C THR A 94 10.67 -1.56 -2.02
N PHE A 95 11.94 -1.81 -2.35
CA PHE A 95 13.06 -1.13 -1.68
C PHE A 95 12.96 0.40 -1.78
N THR A 96 12.31 0.94 -2.82
CA THR A 96 12.09 2.39 -2.97
C THR A 96 11.17 2.95 -1.88
N ASN A 97 10.13 2.20 -1.53
CA ASN A 97 9.20 2.54 -0.44
C ASN A 97 9.94 2.50 0.91
N VAL A 98 10.75 1.47 1.14
CA VAL A 98 11.56 1.32 2.36
C VAL A 98 12.57 2.46 2.46
N ALA A 99 13.20 2.85 1.36
CA ALA A 99 14.14 3.99 1.31
C ALA A 99 13.47 5.33 1.67
N ALA A 100 12.17 5.48 1.40
CA ALA A 100 11.38 6.64 1.81
C ALA A 100 10.92 6.59 3.28
N GLY A 101 11.14 5.48 3.98
CA GLY A 101 10.80 5.28 5.39
C GLY A 101 9.50 4.51 5.64
N GLU A 102 8.86 3.98 4.60
CA GLU A 102 7.70 3.10 4.71
C GLU A 102 8.13 1.70 5.18
N GLN A 103 7.42 1.15 6.17
CA GLN A 103 7.60 -0.23 6.58
C GLN A 103 6.69 -1.13 5.74
N VAL A 104 7.26 -2.12 5.07
CA VAL A 104 6.50 -3.04 4.20
C VAL A 104 6.66 -4.47 4.66
N ARG A 105 5.53 -5.19 4.75
CA ARG A 105 5.48 -6.62 5.06
C ARG A 105 4.63 -7.39 4.06
N TRP A 106 4.95 -8.66 3.90
CA TRP A 106 4.30 -9.60 3.00
C TRP A 106 3.63 -10.70 3.79
N LEU A 107 2.35 -10.95 3.52
CA LEU A 107 1.59 -12.01 4.16
C LEU A 107 1.15 -13.05 3.12
N PRO A 108 1.71 -14.28 3.17
CA PRO A 108 1.15 -15.37 2.38
C PRO A 108 -0.34 -15.55 2.65
N ARG A 109 -1.16 -15.52 1.61
CA ARG A 109 -2.63 -15.55 1.72
C ARG A 109 -3.15 -16.73 2.54
N ARG A 110 -2.47 -17.88 2.49
CA ARG A 110 -2.83 -19.04 3.32
C ARG A 110 -2.81 -18.73 4.82
N ARG A 111 -1.97 -17.80 5.25
CA ARG A 111 -1.87 -17.36 6.65
C ARG A 111 -2.89 -16.28 7.02
N ALA A 112 -3.67 -15.81 6.05
CA ALA A 112 -4.72 -14.82 6.24
C ALA A 112 -6.14 -15.43 6.21
N SER A 113 -6.28 -16.75 6.10
CA SER A 113 -7.56 -17.43 5.86
C SER A 113 -8.60 -17.21 6.96
N ASP A 114 -8.17 -16.96 8.18
CA ASP A 114 -9.02 -16.76 9.36
C ASP A 114 -9.04 -15.29 9.86
N ILE A 115 -8.50 -14.35 9.06
CA ILE A 115 -8.56 -12.93 9.37
C ILE A 115 -9.88 -12.34 8.84
N ALA A 116 -10.59 -11.59 9.68
CA ALA A 116 -11.75 -10.83 9.27
C ALA A 116 -11.31 -9.59 8.45
N LEU A 117 -11.18 -9.75 7.14
CA LEU A 117 -10.74 -8.71 6.22
C LEU A 117 -11.91 -7.89 5.71
N PRO A 118 -11.73 -6.56 5.51
CA PRO A 118 -12.70 -5.74 4.78
C PRO A 118 -12.76 -6.14 3.29
N GLY A 119 -13.82 -5.73 2.60
CA GLY A 119 -14.07 -6.12 1.21
C GLY A 119 -13.18 -5.43 0.17
N ASN A 120 -12.50 -4.34 0.53
CA ASN A 120 -11.64 -3.56 -0.37
C ASN A 120 -10.31 -3.21 0.29
N ASP A 121 -9.30 -2.95 -0.54
CA ASP A 121 -8.05 -2.35 -0.09
C ASP A 121 -8.31 -0.97 0.50
N PHE A 122 -7.49 -0.56 1.43
CA PHE A 122 -7.69 0.73 2.10
C PHE A 122 -6.38 1.34 2.61
N TRP A 123 -6.45 2.65 2.79
CA TRP A 123 -5.59 3.38 3.71
C TRP A 123 -6.40 3.77 4.95
N LEU A 124 -5.77 3.72 6.11
CA LEU A 124 -6.37 4.20 7.37
C LEU A 124 -5.41 5.18 8.04
N PHE A 125 -5.88 6.40 8.24
CA PHE A 125 -5.13 7.51 8.83
C PHE A 125 -5.53 7.71 10.28
N ASP A 126 -4.55 7.72 11.18
CA ASP A 126 -4.72 7.93 12.63
C ASP A 126 -5.79 7.03 13.29
N LYS A 127 -6.05 5.87 12.69
CA LYS A 127 -7.09 4.90 13.09
C LYS A 127 -8.53 5.46 13.04
N GLN A 128 -8.76 6.52 12.27
CA GLN A 128 -10.05 7.24 12.23
C GLN A 128 -10.59 7.44 10.81
N THR A 129 -9.75 7.86 9.88
CA THR A 129 -10.18 8.19 8.53
C THR A 129 -9.72 7.12 7.56
N ILE A 130 -10.68 6.51 6.87
CA ILE A 130 -10.43 5.49 5.85
C ILE A 130 -10.44 6.16 4.48
N HIS A 131 -9.53 5.78 3.62
CA HIS A 131 -9.62 5.96 2.18
C HIS A 131 -9.71 4.58 1.55
N TRP A 132 -10.92 4.22 1.11
CA TRP A 132 -11.15 2.99 0.37
C TRP A 132 -10.58 3.08 -1.03
N ASN A 133 -9.94 2.01 -1.50
CA ASN A 133 -9.48 1.88 -2.87
C ASN A 133 -10.39 0.90 -3.60
N HIS A 134 -11.14 1.39 -4.59
CA HIS A 134 -12.02 0.57 -5.40
C HIS A 134 -11.35 0.18 -6.71
N PHE A 135 -11.58 -1.05 -7.13
CA PHE A 135 -11.05 -1.59 -8.39
C PHE A 135 -12.16 -2.25 -9.20
N THR A 136 -12.02 -2.19 -10.51
CA THR A 136 -12.85 -2.98 -11.42
C THR A 136 -12.49 -4.47 -11.31
N GLY A 137 -13.30 -5.35 -11.89
CA GLY A 137 -13.04 -6.79 -11.82
C GLY A 137 -11.71 -7.23 -12.43
N ASP A 138 -11.21 -6.49 -13.41
CA ASP A 138 -9.90 -6.68 -14.06
C ASP A 138 -8.75 -5.90 -13.40
N GLY A 139 -9.01 -5.21 -12.29
CA GLY A 139 -7.98 -4.59 -11.45
C GLY A 139 -7.64 -3.14 -11.77
N ALA A 140 -8.34 -2.50 -12.72
CA ALA A 140 -8.17 -1.08 -12.97
C ALA A 140 -8.72 -0.25 -11.79
N SER A 141 -8.17 0.94 -11.57
CA SER A 141 -8.70 1.84 -10.53
C SER A 141 -10.15 2.24 -10.87
N ALA A 142 -11.04 2.09 -9.91
CA ALA A 142 -12.43 2.55 -9.96
C ALA A 142 -12.68 3.72 -9.00
N GLY A 143 -11.61 4.42 -8.59
CA GLY A 143 -11.67 5.56 -7.69
C GLY A 143 -11.50 5.16 -6.22
N GLY A 144 -11.77 6.13 -5.35
CA GLY A 144 -11.69 5.95 -3.90
C GLY A 144 -12.84 6.63 -3.19
N GLU A 145 -13.03 6.26 -1.93
CA GLU A 145 -14.05 6.84 -1.07
C GLU A 145 -13.47 7.10 0.32
N VAL A 146 -13.76 8.29 0.87
CA VAL A 146 -13.35 8.66 2.22
C VAL A 146 -14.48 8.38 3.20
N SER A 147 -14.17 7.72 4.31
CA SER A 147 -15.12 7.41 5.38
C SER A 147 -14.50 7.65 6.75
N ASN A 148 -15.30 8.19 7.68
CA ASN A 148 -14.96 8.32 9.09
C ASN A 148 -15.88 7.45 9.97
N GLU A 149 -16.52 6.43 9.38
CA GLU A 149 -17.42 5.56 10.10
C GLU A 149 -16.63 4.74 11.15
N PRO A 150 -16.92 4.87 12.47
CA PRO A 150 -16.08 4.29 13.53
C PRO A 150 -16.01 2.76 13.49
N ALA A 151 -17.11 2.08 13.15
CA ALA A 151 -17.12 0.62 13.09
C ALA A 151 -16.26 0.09 11.93
N SER A 152 -16.29 0.77 10.78
CA SER A 152 -15.44 0.47 9.63
C SER A 152 -13.97 0.74 9.92
N ALA A 153 -13.66 1.88 10.58
CA ALA A 153 -12.28 2.21 10.97
C ALA A 153 -11.71 1.17 11.96
N LYS A 154 -12.55 0.72 12.91
CA LYS A 154 -12.17 -0.35 13.85
C LYS A 154 -11.89 -1.67 13.11
N LEU A 155 -12.78 -2.09 12.20
CA LEU A 155 -12.57 -3.29 11.38
C LEU A 155 -11.24 -3.22 10.60
N CYS A 156 -10.99 -2.09 9.92
CA CYS A 156 -9.74 -1.88 9.16
C CYS A 156 -8.51 -1.93 10.06
N ALA A 157 -8.56 -1.29 11.23
CA ALA A 157 -7.45 -1.30 12.18
C ALA A 157 -7.14 -2.72 12.69
N GLU A 158 -8.16 -3.46 13.12
CA GLU A 158 -8.02 -4.82 13.63
C GLU A 158 -7.53 -5.79 12.54
N ALA A 159 -8.10 -5.72 11.34
CA ALA A 159 -7.67 -6.51 10.19
C ALA A 159 -6.21 -6.26 9.84
N PHE A 160 -5.79 -4.99 9.82
CA PHE A 160 -4.41 -4.62 9.52
C PHE A 160 -3.44 -5.14 10.58
N GLU A 161 -3.71 -4.92 11.87
CA GLU A 161 -2.81 -5.37 12.94
C GLU A 161 -2.69 -6.89 12.98
N GLU A 162 -3.78 -7.62 12.73
CA GLU A 162 -3.73 -9.09 12.63
C GLU A 162 -2.90 -9.55 11.43
N ALA A 163 -3.10 -8.94 10.26
CA ALA A 163 -2.30 -9.21 9.07
C ALA A 163 -0.83 -8.85 9.32
N TRP A 164 -0.56 -7.70 9.91
CA TRP A 164 0.78 -7.20 10.20
C TRP A 164 1.55 -8.12 11.13
N SER A 165 0.90 -8.63 12.17
CA SER A 165 1.53 -9.53 13.15
C SER A 165 2.01 -10.85 12.55
N ARG A 166 1.31 -11.31 11.49
CA ARG A 166 1.62 -12.57 10.78
C ARG A 166 2.52 -12.37 9.55
N ALA A 167 2.63 -11.14 9.07
CA ALA A 167 3.36 -10.81 7.85
C ALA A 167 4.86 -10.77 8.09
N VAL A 168 5.63 -11.09 7.04
CA VAL A 168 7.09 -11.13 7.04
C VAL A 168 7.63 -9.78 6.55
N PRO A 169 8.61 -9.15 7.24
CA PRO A 169 9.28 -7.94 6.77
C PRO A 169 9.85 -8.12 5.35
N HIS A 170 9.91 -7.04 4.58
CA HIS A 170 10.35 -7.11 3.18
C HIS A 170 11.75 -7.68 2.99
N ASP A 171 12.67 -7.35 3.88
CA ASP A 171 14.06 -7.82 3.87
C ASP A 171 14.24 -9.29 4.28
N GLU A 172 13.21 -9.88 4.89
CA GLU A 172 13.18 -11.28 5.32
C GLU A 172 12.26 -12.17 4.44
N TYR A 173 11.42 -11.55 3.61
CA TYR A 173 10.47 -12.28 2.78
C TYR A 173 11.15 -12.84 1.53
N GLU A 174 11.07 -14.15 1.36
CA GLU A 174 11.53 -14.84 0.15
C GLU A 174 10.36 -15.12 -0.78
N ILE A 175 10.53 -14.81 -2.07
CA ILE A 175 9.53 -15.08 -3.11
C ILE A 175 9.51 -16.58 -3.43
N HIS A 176 8.34 -17.17 -3.40
CA HIS A 176 8.11 -18.57 -3.75
C HIS A 176 7.18 -18.71 -4.96
#